data_6451895f84e8d26849b315c31ed1da9f
#
_entry.id   6451895f84e8d26849b315c31ed1da9f
#
_cell.length_a   1.000
_cell.length_b   1.000
_cell.length_c   1.000
_cell.angle_alpha   90.00
_cell.angle_beta   90.00
_cell.angle_gamma   90.00
#
_symmetry.space_group_name_H-M   'P 1'
#
loop_
_entity.id
_entity.type
_entity.pdbx_description
1 polymer ?
#
loop_
_entity_poly.entity_id
_entity_poly.type
_entity_poly.pdbx_seq_one_letter_code
_entity_poly.pdbx_strand_id
1 'polypeptide(L)'
;ISIAQIAARARRMKREKQIGLIVIDYLQLVEPSRRAENRVQEISEVTKGLKALAKELSVPVMALSQLSRGVDNRDDKRPILSDLRESGSIEQDADVVMFVYREEYYLQSREPDPSSSEHTSWMEKLERVHNRAEVLVEKHRHGPTNKVELFFDARFTRFSNLANPDEGR
;
A
#
# COMPACT_ATOMS: atom_id res chain seq x y z
N ILE A 1 14.00 6.74 -12.95
CA ILE A 1 13.56 8.13 -13.27
C ILE A 1 13.72 9.00 -12.04
N SER A 2 14.28 10.20 -12.20
CA SER A 2 14.48 11.10 -11.07
C SER A 2 13.22 11.88 -10.69
N ILE A 3 13.15 12.31 -9.43
CA ILE A 3 12.04 13.17 -8.95
C ILE A 3 11.90 14.44 -9.79
N ALA A 4 13.00 15.02 -10.26
CA ALA A 4 13.00 16.20 -11.13
C ALA A 4 12.34 15.89 -12.50
N GLN A 5 12.62 14.74 -13.09
CA GLN A 5 12.00 14.30 -14.35
C GLN A 5 10.51 14.00 -14.17
N ILE A 6 10.12 13.38 -13.03
CA ILE A 6 8.71 13.16 -12.69
C ILE A 6 7.99 14.51 -12.62
N ALA A 7 8.55 15.47 -11.90
CA ALA A 7 7.95 16.82 -11.77
C ALA A 7 7.79 17.53 -13.11
N ALA A 8 8.83 17.48 -13.97
CA ALA A 8 8.76 18.10 -15.30
C ALA A 8 7.65 17.48 -16.18
N ARG A 9 7.55 16.13 -16.17
CA ARG A 9 6.49 15.41 -16.92
C ARG A 9 5.10 15.71 -16.35
N ALA A 10 4.94 15.71 -15.03
CA ALA A 10 3.66 15.98 -14.39
C ALA A 10 3.16 17.39 -14.67
N ARG A 11 4.03 18.41 -14.62
CA ARG A 11 3.69 19.79 -15.01
C ARG A 11 3.19 19.88 -16.45
N ARG A 12 3.88 19.21 -17.38
CA ARG A 12 3.45 19.16 -18.78
C ARG A 12 2.08 18.48 -18.92
N MET A 13 1.92 17.30 -18.32
CA MET A 13 0.65 16.56 -18.39
C MET A 13 -0.50 17.31 -17.71
N LYS A 14 -0.24 18.06 -16.63
CA LYS A 14 -1.28 18.89 -16.00
C LYS A 14 -1.77 19.98 -16.93
N ARG A 15 -0.85 20.63 -17.68
CA ARG A 15 -1.23 21.68 -18.66
C ARG A 15 -1.96 21.12 -19.89
N GLU A 16 -1.48 19.96 -20.41
CA GLU A 16 -1.98 19.40 -21.68
C GLU A 16 -3.22 18.51 -21.50
N LYS A 17 -3.32 17.79 -20.38
CA LYS A 17 -4.30 16.71 -20.16
C LYS A 17 -5.17 16.88 -18.92
N GLN A 18 -4.95 17.91 -18.11
CA GLN A 18 -5.71 18.17 -16.88
C GLN A 18 -5.78 16.95 -15.93
N ILE A 19 -4.66 16.28 -15.74
CA ILE A 19 -4.59 15.07 -14.87
C ILE A 19 -5.14 15.38 -13.47
N GLY A 20 -5.88 14.42 -12.90
CA GLY A 20 -6.47 14.49 -11.55
C GLY A 20 -5.79 13.61 -10.50
N LEU A 21 -4.87 12.75 -10.91
CA LEU A 21 -4.11 11.84 -10.00
C LEU A 21 -2.76 11.52 -10.63
N ILE A 22 -1.73 11.43 -9.79
CA ILE A 22 -0.41 10.91 -10.17
C ILE A 22 -0.19 9.63 -9.36
N VAL A 23 0.16 8.53 -10.03
CA VAL A 23 0.50 7.26 -9.39
C VAL A 23 1.97 6.96 -9.64
N ILE A 24 2.70 6.62 -8.58
CA ILE A 24 4.11 6.22 -8.60
C ILE A 24 4.22 4.75 -8.18
N ASP A 25 4.65 3.90 -9.09
CA ASP A 25 4.89 2.48 -8.84
C ASP A 25 6.38 2.18 -9.11
N TYR A 26 7.20 2.05 -8.06
CA TYR A 26 7.03 2.34 -6.63
C TYR A 26 8.15 3.25 -6.14
N LEU A 27 8.06 3.80 -4.93
CA LEU A 27 8.97 4.84 -4.42
C LEU A 27 10.44 4.49 -4.53
N GLN A 28 10.80 3.23 -4.27
CA GLN A 28 12.18 2.76 -4.23
C GLN A 28 12.88 2.75 -5.59
N LEU A 29 12.12 2.91 -6.71
CA LEU A 29 12.66 3.06 -8.07
C LEU A 29 12.87 4.54 -8.46
N VAL A 30 12.39 5.47 -7.66
CA VAL A 30 12.58 6.90 -7.91
C VAL A 30 13.98 7.31 -7.44
N GLU A 31 14.73 7.94 -8.34
CA GLU A 31 16.04 8.46 -8.04
C GLU A 31 15.94 9.86 -7.42
N PRO A 32 16.72 10.16 -6.36
CA PRO A 32 16.83 11.52 -5.83
C PRO A 32 17.48 12.44 -6.86
N SER A 33 17.32 13.76 -6.70
CA SER A 33 17.99 14.73 -7.58
C SER A 33 19.49 14.81 -7.32
N ARG A 34 19.91 14.47 -6.11
CA ARG A 34 21.31 14.42 -5.69
C ARG A 34 21.57 13.11 -4.96
N ARG A 35 22.77 12.56 -5.13
CA ARG A 35 23.21 11.41 -4.34
C ARG A 35 23.25 11.82 -2.86
N ALA A 36 22.52 11.06 -2.04
CA ALA A 36 22.56 11.21 -0.58
C ALA A 36 23.53 10.19 0.04
N GLU A 37 23.90 10.40 1.28
CA GLU A 37 24.85 9.54 2.00
C GLU A 37 24.26 8.16 2.31
N ASN A 38 22.94 8.06 2.39
CA ASN A 38 22.25 6.80 2.70
C ASN A 38 20.84 6.76 2.09
N ARG A 39 20.28 5.55 2.04
CA ARG A 39 18.97 5.27 1.44
C ARG A 39 17.82 6.01 2.10
N VAL A 40 17.87 6.22 3.42
CA VAL A 40 16.85 6.95 4.16
C VAL A 40 16.75 8.40 3.69
N GLN A 41 17.89 9.04 3.46
CA GLN A 41 17.94 10.42 2.95
C GLN A 41 17.46 10.50 1.51
N GLU A 42 17.80 9.51 0.67
CA GLU A 42 17.29 9.42 -0.71
C GLU A 42 15.76 9.37 -0.76
N ILE A 43 15.16 8.47 0.02
CA ILE A 43 13.70 8.35 0.11
C ILE A 43 13.08 9.63 0.69
N SER A 44 13.72 10.26 1.68
CA SER A 44 13.26 11.53 2.26
C SER A 44 13.24 12.66 1.23
N GLU A 45 14.24 12.75 0.36
CA GLU A 45 14.23 13.73 -0.73
C GLU A 45 13.09 13.46 -1.71
N VAL A 46 12.89 12.20 -2.09
CA VAL A 46 11.82 11.80 -3.01
C VAL A 46 10.45 12.15 -2.42
N THR A 47 10.17 11.76 -1.17
CA THR A 47 8.86 12.01 -0.54
C THR A 47 8.56 13.49 -0.40
N LYS A 48 9.54 14.30 0.02
CA LYS A 48 9.42 15.76 0.08
C LYS A 48 9.17 16.37 -1.31
N GLY A 49 9.88 15.87 -2.32
CA GLY A 49 9.69 16.30 -3.71
C GLY A 49 8.29 15.98 -4.24
N LEU A 50 7.78 14.77 -3.98
CA LEU A 50 6.42 14.37 -4.35
C LEU A 50 5.36 15.18 -3.60
N LYS A 51 5.57 15.45 -2.31
CA LYS A 51 4.68 16.30 -1.52
C LYS A 51 4.63 17.74 -2.05
N ALA A 52 5.79 18.31 -2.40
CA ALA A 52 5.86 19.64 -3.01
C ALA A 52 5.13 19.67 -4.35
N LEU A 53 5.34 18.66 -5.19
CA LEU A 53 4.69 18.53 -6.48
C LEU A 53 3.16 18.42 -6.37
N ALA A 54 2.66 17.62 -5.43
CA ALA A 54 1.23 17.48 -5.16
C ALA A 54 0.58 18.85 -4.83
N LYS A 55 1.25 19.62 -3.96
CA LYS A 55 0.80 20.97 -3.59
C LYS A 55 0.86 21.94 -4.75
N GLU A 56 1.97 21.97 -5.50
CA GLU A 56 2.18 22.85 -6.65
C GLU A 56 1.10 22.66 -7.72
N LEU A 57 0.82 21.40 -8.06
CA LEU A 57 -0.14 21.08 -9.12
C LEU A 57 -1.59 21.00 -8.65
N SER A 58 -1.85 21.05 -7.34
CA SER A 58 -3.15 20.75 -6.74
C SER A 58 -3.69 19.41 -7.25
N VAL A 59 -2.82 18.37 -7.25
CA VAL A 59 -3.14 17.02 -7.71
C VAL A 59 -2.67 16.04 -6.66
N PRO A 60 -3.52 15.10 -6.19
CA PRO A 60 -3.08 14.05 -5.29
C PRO A 60 -2.02 13.17 -5.95
N VAL A 61 -1.04 12.76 -5.14
CA VAL A 61 0.00 11.81 -5.53
C VAL A 61 -0.17 10.55 -4.67
N MET A 62 -0.41 9.43 -5.33
CA MET A 62 -0.43 8.11 -4.71
C MET A 62 0.91 7.43 -5.02
N ALA A 63 1.65 7.07 -4.00
CA ALA A 63 2.91 6.37 -4.16
C ALA A 63 2.84 4.99 -3.51
N LEU A 64 3.16 3.95 -4.28
CA LEU A 64 3.32 2.61 -3.77
C LEU A 64 4.68 2.49 -3.09
N SER A 65 4.74 1.73 -2.01
CA SER A 65 5.97 1.50 -1.26
C SER A 65 6.10 0.04 -0.88
N GLN A 66 7.30 -0.50 -1.03
CA GLN A 66 7.62 -1.83 -0.53
C GLN A 66 7.71 -1.82 0.99
N LEU A 67 7.21 -2.86 1.63
CA LEU A 67 7.32 -3.06 3.06
C LEU A 67 8.63 -3.74 3.45
N SER A 68 9.05 -3.53 4.69
CA SER A 68 10.13 -4.27 5.30
C SER A 68 9.75 -5.75 5.44
N ARG A 69 10.72 -6.65 5.21
CA ARG A 69 10.54 -8.09 5.44
C ARG A 69 10.28 -8.45 6.91
N GLY A 70 10.41 -7.50 7.83
CA GLY A 70 10.10 -7.69 9.24
C GLY A 70 8.65 -8.10 9.49
N VAL A 71 7.71 -7.73 8.61
CA VAL A 71 6.30 -8.16 8.68
C VAL A 71 6.17 -9.68 8.63
N ASP A 72 7.04 -10.37 7.87
CA ASP A 72 7.00 -11.81 7.70
C ASP A 72 7.47 -12.59 8.95
N ASN A 73 8.09 -11.91 9.91
CA ASN A 73 8.61 -12.54 11.14
C ASN A 73 7.66 -12.39 12.34
N ARG A 74 6.54 -11.66 12.19
CA ARG A 74 5.54 -11.49 13.26
C ARG A 74 4.46 -12.57 13.17
N ASP A 75 3.78 -12.83 14.28
CA ASP A 75 2.61 -13.71 14.30
C ASP A 75 1.44 -13.06 13.54
N ASP A 76 1.12 -11.83 13.87
CA ASP A 76 0.19 -11.01 13.08
C ASP A 76 0.93 -10.36 11.91
N LYS A 77 0.56 -10.75 10.70
CA LYS A 77 1.13 -10.29 9.43
C LYS A 77 0.48 -8.99 8.93
N ARG A 78 -0.45 -8.38 9.68
CA ARG A 78 -0.99 -7.07 9.30
C ARG A 78 0.10 -6.03 9.34
N PRO A 79 0.33 -5.30 8.23
CA PRO A 79 1.34 -4.25 8.20
C PRO A 79 1.00 -3.10 9.15
N ILE A 80 2.03 -2.49 9.71
CA ILE A 80 1.95 -1.31 10.57
C ILE A 80 2.92 -0.24 10.08
N LEU A 81 2.80 1.00 10.58
CA LEU A 81 3.62 2.13 10.13
C LEU A 81 5.13 1.88 10.22
N SER A 82 5.59 1.15 11.25
CA SER A 82 7.01 0.79 11.38
C SER A 82 7.54 -0.15 10.29
N ASP A 83 6.66 -0.79 9.51
CA ASP A 83 7.06 -1.63 8.38
C ASP A 83 7.47 -0.81 7.14
N LEU A 84 7.20 0.49 7.16
CA LEU A 84 7.75 1.45 6.19
C LEU A 84 9.23 1.82 6.50
N ARG A 85 10.03 0.88 6.94
CA ARG A 85 11.25 0.96 7.73
C ARG A 85 12.40 1.81 7.20
N GLU A 86 12.54 2.00 5.91
CA GLU A 86 13.64 2.81 5.36
C GLU A 86 13.30 4.30 5.28
N SER A 87 12.18 4.70 5.87
CA SER A 87 11.62 5.99 5.61
C SER A 87 10.63 6.45 6.69
N GLY A 88 11.12 6.75 7.87
CA GLY A 88 10.36 7.60 8.80
C GLY A 88 9.82 8.87 8.11
N SER A 89 10.46 9.28 7.01
CA SER A 89 10.00 10.34 6.13
C SER A 89 8.74 10.01 5.33
N ILE A 90 8.52 8.75 4.87
CA ILE A 90 7.25 8.39 4.20
C ILE A 90 6.10 8.63 5.16
N GLU A 91 6.22 8.12 6.39
CA GLU A 91 5.21 8.33 7.39
C GLU A 91 4.99 9.82 7.68
N GLN A 92 6.06 10.61 7.85
CA GLN A 92 5.95 12.02 8.17
C GLN A 92 5.33 12.85 7.04
N ASP A 93 5.73 12.60 5.80
CA ASP A 93 5.33 13.39 4.63
C ASP A 93 3.95 13.00 4.09
N ALA A 94 3.53 11.74 4.22
CA ALA A 94 2.21 11.28 3.75
C ALA A 94 1.07 11.87 4.58
N ASP A 95 -0.01 12.27 3.90
CA ASP A 95 -1.26 12.68 4.57
C ASP A 95 -2.11 11.46 4.93
N VAL A 96 -2.03 10.41 4.12
CA VAL A 96 -2.71 9.14 4.31
C VAL A 96 -1.70 8.01 4.07
N VAL A 97 -1.70 7.01 4.95
CA VAL A 97 -0.98 5.75 4.75
C VAL A 97 -1.98 4.61 4.81
N MET A 98 -1.97 3.81 3.76
CA MET A 98 -2.84 2.64 3.64
C MET A 98 -2.01 1.40 3.36
N PHE A 99 -2.36 0.29 3.99
CA PHE A 99 -1.79 -1.02 3.68
C PHE A 99 -2.86 -1.93 3.10
N VAL A 100 -2.44 -2.78 2.18
CA VAL A 100 -3.28 -3.87 1.66
C VAL A 100 -2.84 -5.17 2.32
N TYR A 101 -3.77 -5.88 2.93
CA TYR A 101 -3.53 -7.14 3.61
C TYR A 101 -4.49 -8.21 3.14
N ARG A 102 -3.98 -9.44 2.96
CA ARG A 102 -4.75 -10.62 2.62
C ARG A 102 -4.33 -11.78 3.51
N GLU A 103 -5.17 -12.12 4.48
CA GLU A 103 -4.91 -13.23 5.40
C GLU A 103 -4.84 -14.57 4.66
N GLU A 104 -5.72 -14.76 3.66
CA GLU A 104 -5.74 -15.93 2.80
C GLU A 104 -4.36 -16.25 2.20
N TYR A 105 -3.63 -15.23 1.74
CA TYR A 105 -2.29 -15.39 1.17
C TYR A 105 -1.31 -16.03 2.13
N TYR A 106 -1.33 -15.61 3.39
CA TYR A 106 -0.45 -16.15 4.43
C TYR A 106 -0.89 -17.53 4.93
N LEU A 107 -2.20 -17.80 5.00
CA LEU A 107 -2.73 -19.10 5.38
C LEU A 107 -2.40 -20.16 4.33
N GLN A 108 -2.56 -19.86 3.04
CA GLN A 108 -2.24 -20.78 1.95
C GLN A 108 -0.76 -21.22 1.96
N SER A 109 0.16 -20.34 2.38
CA SER A 109 1.58 -20.69 2.48
C SER A 109 1.95 -21.55 3.70
N ARG A 110 0.99 -21.84 4.60
CA ARG A 110 1.19 -22.55 5.87
C ARG A 110 0.23 -23.72 6.03
N GLU A 111 -0.09 -24.39 4.94
CA GLU A 111 -0.95 -25.57 4.97
C GLU A 111 -0.31 -26.67 5.82
N PRO A 112 -0.97 -27.18 6.89
CA PRO A 112 -0.51 -28.29 7.68
C PRO A 112 -0.59 -29.62 6.90
N ASP A 113 0.05 -30.66 7.44
CA ASP A 113 -0.10 -32.00 6.87
C ASP A 113 -1.60 -32.38 6.79
N PRO A 114 -2.11 -32.80 5.59
CA PRO A 114 -3.51 -33.16 5.41
C PRO A 114 -4.01 -34.25 6.36
N SER A 115 -3.13 -35.09 6.90
CA SER A 115 -3.47 -36.14 7.87
C SER A 115 -3.50 -35.62 9.33
N SER A 116 -3.08 -34.38 9.60
CA SER A 116 -3.03 -33.81 10.95
C SER A 116 -4.41 -33.30 11.42
N SER A 117 -4.62 -33.31 12.74
CA SER A 117 -5.81 -32.69 13.34
C SER A 117 -5.89 -31.18 13.14
N GLU A 118 -4.76 -30.54 12.83
CA GLU A 118 -4.66 -29.10 12.60
C GLU A 118 -5.24 -28.69 11.21
N HIS A 119 -5.21 -29.62 10.24
CA HIS A 119 -5.67 -29.36 8.88
C HIS A 119 -7.15 -28.94 8.82
N THR A 120 -8.03 -29.59 9.60
CA THR A 120 -9.44 -29.23 9.66
C THR A 120 -9.63 -27.78 10.15
N SER A 121 -8.95 -27.40 11.22
CA SER A 121 -9.04 -26.05 11.77
C SER A 121 -8.44 -25.00 10.83
N TRP A 122 -7.41 -25.37 10.07
CA TRP A 122 -6.82 -24.53 9.03
C TRP A 122 -7.80 -24.32 7.86
N MET A 123 -8.44 -25.37 7.38
CA MET A 123 -9.48 -25.27 6.32
C MET A 123 -10.62 -24.34 6.73
N GLU A 124 -11.14 -24.48 7.95
CA GLU A 124 -12.20 -23.58 8.44
C GLU A 124 -11.74 -22.11 8.47
N LYS A 125 -10.49 -21.85 8.88
CA LYS A 125 -9.94 -20.48 8.85
C LYS A 125 -9.80 -19.95 7.42
N LEU A 126 -9.29 -20.78 6.52
CA LEU A 126 -9.13 -20.42 5.12
C LEU A 126 -10.46 -20.07 4.46
N GLU A 127 -11.51 -20.86 4.72
CA GLU A 127 -12.85 -20.60 4.20
C GLU A 127 -13.42 -19.26 4.68
N ARG A 128 -13.21 -18.89 5.95
CA ARG A 128 -13.67 -17.61 6.52
C ARG A 128 -13.04 -16.39 5.86
N VAL A 129 -11.80 -16.51 5.40
CA VAL A 129 -11.05 -15.38 4.80
C VAL A 129 -10.95 -15.48 3.28
N HIS A 130 -11.59 -16.49 2.69
CA HIS A 130 -11.55 -16.72 1.26
C HIS A 130 -12.03 -15.49 0.47
N ASN A 131 -11.20 -15.08 -0.51
CA ASN A 131 -11.45 -13.89 -1.33
C ASN A 131 -11.61 -12.57 -0.55
N ARG A 132 -11.16 -12.50 0.71
CA ARG A 132 -11.18 -11.26 1.48
C ARG A 132 -9.83 -10.56 1.44
N ALA A 133 -9.90 -9.24 1.35
CA ALA A 133 -8.76 -8.35 1.51
C ALA A 133 -9.14 -7.23 2.48
N GLU A 134 -8.14 -6.71 3.19
CA GLU A 134 -8.30 -5.56 4.09
C GLU A 134 -7.47 -4.40 3.54
N VAL A 135 -8.04 -3.21 3.52
CA VAL A 135 -7.32 -1.95 3.39
C VAL A 135 -7.27 -1.32 4.77
N LEU A 136 -6.07 -1.27 5.33
CA LEU A 136 -5.80 -0.72 6.66
C LEU A 136 -5.37 0.74 6.50
N VAL A 137 -6.20 1.69 6.92
CA VAL A 137 -5.85 3.12 6.93
C VAL A 137 -5.16 3.40 8.26
N GLU A 138 -3.83 3.30 8.30
CA GLU A 138 -3.02 3.42 9.52
C GLU A 138 -2.61 4.86 9.85
N LYS A 139 -2.70 5.75 8.86
CA LYS A 139 -2.54 7.19 9.05
C LYS A 139 -3.54 7.95 8.20
N HIS A 140 -4.18 8.95 8.81
CA HIS A 140 -5.03 9.90 8.12
C HIS A 140 -4.93 11.26 8.81
N ARG A 141 -4.22 12.22 8.20
CA ARG A 141 -3.91 13.53 8.84
C ARG A 141 -5.16 14.32 9.24
N HIS A 142 -6.23 14.21 8.47
CA HIS A 142 -7.44 15.00 8.63
C HIS A 142 -8.69 14.14 8.88
N GLY A 143 -8.53 12.87 9.26
CA GLY A 143 -9.63 11.95 9.52
C GLY A 143 -9.21 10.79 10.41
N PRO A 144 -10.16 9.92 10.75
CA PRO A 144 -9.88 8.73 11.55
C PRO A 144 -9.10 7.69 10.76
N THR A 145 -8.35 6.86 11.48
CA THR A 145 -7.85 5.58 10.97
C THR A 145 -9.01 4.59 10.90
N ASN A 146 -8.97 3.68 9.95
CA ASN A 146 -10.06 2.72 9.72
C ASN A 146 -9.57 1.49 8.98
N LYS A 147 -10.39 0.45 8.98
CA LYS A 147 -10.21 -0.76 8.18
C LYS A 147 -11.40 -0.90 7.21
N VAL A 148 -11.10 -1.15 5.95
CA VAL A 148 -12.10 -1.42 4.92
C VAL A 148 -11.89 -2.83 4.41
N GLU A 149 -12.94 -3.66 4.48
CA GLU A 149 -12.92 -5.00 3.92
C GLU A 149 -13.40 -4.96 2.45
N LEU A 150 -12.68 -5.67 1.60
CA LEU A 150 -12.95 -5.77 0.17
C LEU A 150 -13.01 -7.23 -0.26
N PHE A 151 -13.73 -7.51 -1.33
CA PHE A 151 -13.63 -8.75 -2.07
C PHE A 151 -12.40 -8.69 -3.00
N PHE A 152 -11.61 -9.77 -3.04
CA PHE A 152 -10.48 -9.91 -3.94
C PHE A 152 -10.63 -11.16 -4.81
N ASP A 153 -10.82 -10.97 -6.10
CA ASP A 153 -10.82 -12.06 -7.08
C ASP A 153 -9.37 -12.32 -7.55
N ALA A 154 -8.78 -13.40 -7.04
CA ALA A 154 -7.39 -13.77 -7.34
C ALA A 154 -7.17 -14.11 -8.82
N ARG A 155 -8.21 -14.60 -9.53
CA ARG A 155 -8.11 -14.97 -10.96
C ARG A 155 -7.86 -13.77 -11.87
N PHE A 156 -8.36 -12.59 -11.45
CA PHE A 156 -8.25 -11.35 -12.20
C PHE A 156 -7.45 -10.27 -11.47
N THR A 157 -6.88 -10.59 -10.30
CA THR A 157 -6.16 -9.62 -9.44
C THR A 157 -7.02 -8.37 -9.20
N ARG A 158 -8.33 -8.56 -8.96
CA ARG A 158 -9.30 -7.49 -8.92
C ARG A 158 -9.91 -7.33 -7.54
N PHE A 159 -9.94 -6.09 -7.06
CA PHE A 159 -10.68 -5.70 -5.87
C PHE A 159 -12.09 -5.21 -6.24
N SER A 160 -13.05 -5.52 -5.39
CA SER A 160 -14.43 -4.99 -5.46
C SER A 160 -15.00 -4.85 -4.06
N ASN A 161 -16.14 -4.20 -3.94
CA ASN A 161 -16.85 -4.15 -2.67
C ASN A 161 -17.30 -5.56 -2.27
N LEU A 162 -17.30 -5.85 -0.97
CA LEU A 162 -18.02 -7.01 -0.46
C LEU A 162 -19.50 -6.81 -0.81
N ALA A 163 -20.12 -7.84 -1.37
CA ALA A 163 -21.55 -7.80 -1.63
C ALA A 163 -22.28 -7.60 -0.29
N ASN A 164 -23.06 -6.53 -0.19
CA ASN A 164 -23.97 -6.35 0.94
C ASN A 164 -25.04 -7.45 0.83
N PRO A 165 -25.24 -8.30 1.84
CA PRO A 165 -26.30 -9.31 1.79
C PRO A 165 -27.69 -8.70 1.66
N ASP A 166 -27.86 -7.38 1.89
CA ASP A 166 -29.13 -6.66 1.81
C ASP A 166 -29.40 -5.96 0.46
N GLU A 167 -28.44 -5.93 -0.50
CA GLU A 167 -28.67 -5.30 -1.82
C GLU A 167 -29.34 -6.23 -2.85
N GLY A 168 -29.80 -7.39 -2.43
CA GLY A 168 -30.46 -8.41 -3.28
C GLY A 168 -31.93 -8.68 -2.96
N ARG A 169 -32.62 -7.77 -2.24
CA ARG A 169 -34.07 -7.88 -1.98
C ARG A 169 -34.85 -6.71 -2.51
#